data_8d0e59e53f18fda98b57fc42a1595175
#
_entry.id   8d0e59e53f18fda98b57fc42a1595175
#
_cell.length_a   1.000
_cell.length_b   1.000
_cell.length_c   1.000
_cell.angle_alpha   90.00
_cell.angle_beta   90.00
_cell.angle_gamma   90.00
#
_symmetry.space_group_name_H-M   'P 1'
#
loop_
_entity.id
_entity.type
_entity.pdbx_description
1 polymer ?
#
loop_
_entity_poly.entity_id
_entity_poly.type
_entity_poly.pdbx_seq_one_letter_code
_entity_poly.pdbx_strand_id
1 'polypeptide(L)'
;MTLGQLKSLNQQDNHIALYEATTGYRLENATHNGKDGYAVYRRWWSEDELDTATVVSLSARPSYDSPRWPELVVYVRWELYDQFQMLEEDE
;
A
#
# COMPACT_ATOMS: atom_id res chain seq x y z
N MET A 1 -10.86 3.04 -9.11
CA MET A 1 -9.44 3.28 -9.42
C MET A 1 -8.59 2.26 -8.68
N THR A 2 -7.64 1.67 -9.36
CA THR A 2 -6.67 0.80 -8.71
C THR A 2 -5.47 1.61 -8.24
N LEU A 3 -4.69 1.01 -7.33
CA LEU A 3 -3.46 1.66 -6.86
C LEU A 3 -2.49 1.87 -8.00
N GLY A 4 -2.38 0.90 -8.92
CA GLY A 4 -1.51 1.07 -10.08
C GLY A 4 -1.90 2.24 -10.95
N GLN A 5 -3.20 2.47 -11.13
CA GLN A 5 -3.68 3.64 -11.86
C GLN A 5 -3.32 4.93 -11.14
N LEU A 6 -3.49 4.95 -9.82
CA LEU A 6 -3.12 6.12 -9.03
C LEU A 6 -1.64 6.44 -9.15
N LYS A 7 -0.79 5.42 -9.06
CA LYS A 7 0.65 5.61 -9.22
C LYS A 7 1.00 6.20 -10.57
N SER A 8 0.32 5.77 -11.62
CA SER A 8 0.54 6.29 -12.97
C SER A 8 0.18 7.76 -13.08
N LEU A 9 -0.81 8.20 -12.30
CA LEU A 9 -1.25 9.59 -12.31
C LEU A 9 -0.43 10.48 -11.40
N ASN A 10 0.40 9.90 -10.55
CA ASN A 10 1.20 10.66 -9.58
C ASN A 10 2.46 11.19 -10.24
N GLN A 11 2.29 12.18 -11.11
CA GLN A 11 3.37 12.73 -11.92
C GLN A 11 4.43 13.45 -11.11
N GLN A 12 4.08 13.93 -9.93
CA GLN A 12 5.01 14.62 -9.05
C GLN A 12 5.80 13.67 -8.16
N ASP A 13 5.52 12.39 -8.28
CA ASP A 13 6.21 11.36 -7.49
C ASP A 13 6.14 11.64 -5.99
N ASN A 14 4.98 12.09 -5.53
CA ASN A 14 4.75 12.32 -4.11
C ASN A 14 4.79 11.01 -3.34
N HIS A 15 5.25 11.08 -2.11
CA HIS A 15 5.23 9.92 -1.24
C HIS A 15 3.81 9.45 -1.00
N ILE A 16 3.61 8.15 -1.04
CA ILE A 16 2.30 7.54 -0.81
C ILE A 16 2.36 6.71 0.47
N ALA A 17 1.51 7.06 1.42
CA ALA A 17 1.31 6.28 2.63
C ALA A 17 0.10 5.37 2.43
N LEU A 18 0.33 4.08 2.45
CA LEU A 18 -0.68 3.08 2.14
C LEU A 18 -1.27 2.49 3.42
N TYR A 19 -2.59 2.39 3.43
CA TYR A 19 -3.33 1.79 4.53
C TYR A 19 -4.30 0.76 3.98
N GLU A 20 -4.47 -0.31 4.71
CA GLU A 20 -5.44 -1.34 4.37
C GLU A 20 -6.80 -0.90 4.91
N ALA A 21 -7.81 -0.81 4.03
CA ALA A 21 -9.07 -0.15 4.37
C ALA A 21 -9.92 -0.93 5.36
N THR A 22 -9.82 -2.26 5.37
CA THR A 22 -10.63 -3.08 6.26
C THR A 22 -10.20 -2.94 7.72
N THR A 23 -8.90 -2.92 7.96
CA THR A 23 -8.35 -2.86 9.31
C THR A 23 -7.90 -1.46 9.71
N GLY A 24 -7.61 -0.60 8.73
CA GLY A 24 -7.03 0.71 8.99
C GLY A 24 -5.54 0.68 9.30
N TYR A 25 -4.90 -0.46 9.20
CA TYR A 25 -3.47 -0.55 9.49
C TYR A 25 -2.62 -0.13 8.31
N ARG A 26 -1.49 0.46 8.62
CA ARG A 26 -0.54 0.89 7.60
C ARG A 26 0.16 -0.31 6.98
N LEU A 27 0.27 -0.27 5.65
CA LEU A 27 1.08 -1.23 4.91
C LEU A 27 2.52 -0.77 4.92
N GLU A 28 3.42 -1.66 5.28
CA GLU A 28 4.83 -1.33 5.37
C GLU A 28 5.64 -2.12 4.36
N ASN A 29 6.72 -1.53 3.91
CA ASN A 29 7.63 -2.19 2.97
C ASN A 29 8.17 -3.47 3.60
N ALA A 30 8.10 -4.55 2.85
CA ALA A 30 8.59 -5.84 3.32
C ALA A 30 9.05 -6.67 2.14
N THR A 31 10.11 -7.44 2.33
CA THR A 31 10.63 -8.34 1.32
C THR A 31 10.29 -9.78 1.72
N HIS A 32 9.77 -10.54 0.76
CA HIS A 32 9.40 -11.93 0.99
C HIS A 32 9.86 -12.76 -0.19
N ASN A 33 10.64 -13.81 0.10
CA ASN A 33 11.21 -14.66 -0.94
C ASN A 33 12.00 -13.87 -1.98
N GLY A 34 12.73 -12.85 -1.54
CA GLY A 34 13.54 -12.03 -2.42
C GLY A 34 12.80 -11.01 -3.25
N LYS A 35 11.48 -10.88 -3.07
CA LYS A 35 10.67 -9.91 -3.79
C LYS A 35 10.26 -8.78 -2.88
N ASP A 36 10.31 -7.57 -3.39
CA ASP A 36 9.83 -6.40 -2.69
C ASP A 36 8.32 -6.34 -2.72
N GLY A 37 7.76 -5.87 -1.64
CA GLY A 37 6.32 -5.72 -1.54
C GLY A 37 5.94 -5.00 -0.26
N TYR A 38 4.74 -5.30 0.24
CA TYR A 38 4.20 -4.65 1.42
C TYR A 38 3.55 -5.69 2.32
N ALA A 39 3.55 -5.40 3.61
CA ALA A 39 2.96 -6.29 4.57
C ALA A 39 2.13 -5.52 5.58
N VAL A 40 1.06 -6.18 6.05
CA VAL A 40 0.33 -5.77 7.25
C VAL A 40 0.04 -7.03 8.04
N TYR A 41 0.42 -7.05 9.30
CA TYR A 41 0.37 -8.28 10.11
C TYR A 41 1.15 -9.41 9.44
N ARG A 42 0.49 -10.52 9.20
CA ARG A 42 1.09 -11.71 8.62
C ARG A 42 0.81 -11.84 7.12
N ARG A 43 0.20 -10.83 6.52
CA ARG A 43 -0.12 -10.87 5.11
C ARG A 43 0.87 -10.04 4.34
N TRP A 44 1.23 -10.54 3.18
CA TRP A 44 2.20 -9.89 2.32
C TRP A 44 1.68 -9.87 0.89
N TRP A 45 1.96 -8.79 0.20
CA TRP A 45 1.61 -8.59 -1.20
C TRP A 45 2.84 -8.12 -1.95
N SER A 46 3.09 -8.71 -3.14
CA SER A 46 4.08 -8.13 -4.04
C SER A 46 3.56 -6.78 -4.55
N GLU A 47 4.45 -5.97 -5.10
CA GLU A 47 4.02 -4.68 -5.66
C GLU A 47 2.98 -4.88 -6.76
N ASP A 48 3.17 -5.90 -7.61
CA ASP A 48 2.24 -6.17 -8.70
C ASP A 48 0.85 -6.50 -8.18
N GLU A 49 0.78 -7.33 -7.14
CA GLU A 49 -0.50 -7.67 -6.53
C GLU A 49 -1.14 -6.46 -5.87
N LEU A 50 -0.33 -5.65 -5.20
CA LEU A 50 -0.82 -4.46 -4.52
C LEU A 50 -1.40 -3.48 -5.54
N ASP A 51 -0.82 -3.37 -6.71
CA ASP A 51 -1.29 -2.45 -7.74
C ASP A 51 -2.70 -2.77 -8.22
N THR A 52 -3.19 -3.98 -7.98
CA THR A 52 -4.56 -4.34 -8.34
C THR A 52 -5.59 -3.94 -7.30
N ALA A 53 -5.15 -3.49 -6.13
CA ALA A 53 -6.06 -3.10 -5.06
C ALA A 53 -6.89 -1.88 -5.46
N THR A 54 -8.12 -1.83 -4.97
CA THR A 54 -9.01 -0.71 -5.23
C THR A 54 -8.72 0.42 -4.25
N VAL A 55 -8.56 1.63 -4.76
CA VAL A 55 -8.41 2.82 -3.94
C VAL A 55 -9.79 3.19 -3.39
N VAL A 56 -9.92 3.13 -2.08
CA VAL A 56 -11.19 3.43 -1.40
C VAL A 56 -11.24 4.88 -0.97
N SER A 57 -10.11 5.42 -0.55
CA SER A 57 -10.04 6.78 -0.03
C SER A 57 -8.68 7.36 -0.37
N LEU A 58 -8.68 8.63 -0.73
CA LEU A 58 -7.48 9.36 -1.09
C LEU A 58 -7.55 10.75 -0.46
N SER A 59 -6.50 11.10 0.26
CA SER A 59 -6.36 12.45 0.80
C SER A 59 -4.90 12.85 0.76
N ALA A 60 -4.65 14.12 1.04
CA ALA A 60 -3.30 14.64 1.08
C ALA A 60 -3.05 15.31 2.42
N ARG A 61 -1.82 15.22 2.91
CA ARG A 61 -1.43 15.90 4.13
C ARG A 61 0.01 16.38 3.97
N PRO A 62 0.44 17.38 4.75
CA PRO A 62 1.84 17.79 4.71
C PRO A 62 2.73 16.63 5.13
N SER A 63 3.84 16.46 4.39
CA SER A 63 4.81 15.44 4.76
C SER A 63 5.51 15.85 6.05
N TYR A 64 5.77 14.88 6.91
CA TYR A 64 6.46 15.13 8.17
C TYR A 64 7.87 15.67 7.93
N ASP A 65 8.57 15.10 6.95
CA ASP A 65 9.96 15.44 6.69
C ASP A 65 10.12 16.61 5.75
N SER A 66 9.10 16.93 4.96
CA SER A 66 9.18 17.98 3.96
C SER A 66 7.81 18.61 3.74
N PRO A 67 7.45 19.65 4.50
CA PRO A 67 6.14 20.27 4.38
C PRO A 67 5.81 20.81 3.00
N ARG A 68 6.83 21.01 2.16
CA ARG A 68 6.62 21.52 0.80
C ARG A 68 6.01 20.49 -0.13
N TRP A 69 6.14 19.20 0.20
CA TRP A 69 5.69 18.11 -0.65
C TRP A 69 4.60 17.34 0.07
N PRO A 70 3.37 17.42 -0.38
CA PRO A 70 2.30 16.68 0.28
C PRO A 70 2.52 15.18 0.18
N GLU A 71 2.10 14.49 1.23
CA GLU A 71 2.06 13.04 1.25
C GLU A 71 0.64 12.61 0.92
N LEU A 72 0.50 11.65 0.01
CA LEU A 72 -0.80 11.09 -0.31
C LEU A 72 -1.12 9.97 0.67
N VAL A 73 -2.29 10.04 1.29
CA VAL A 73 -2.76 9.02 2.21
C VAL A 73 -3.81 8.21 1.47
N VAL A 74 -3.52 6.94 1.24
CA VAL A 74 -4.33 6.09 0.38
C VAL A 74 -4.78 4.86 1.14
N TYR A 75 -6.09 4.65 1.21
CA TYR A 75 -6.68 3.43 1.75
C TYR A 75 -7.07 2.53 0.60
N VAL A 76 -6.63 1.29 0.64
CA VAL A 76 -6.86 0.32 -0.43
C VAL A 76 -7.56 -0.92 0.12
N ARG A 77 -8.27 -1.61 -0.76
CA ARG A 77 -8.99 -2.82 -0.41
C ARG A 77 -8.90 -3.83 -1.54
N TRP A 78 -8.80 -5.09 -1.18
CA TRP A 78 -8.87 -6.21 -2.11
C TRP A 78 -10.15 -6.98 -1.86
N GLU A 79 -10.82 -7.37 -2.94
CA GLU A 79 -12.01 -8.20 -2.81
C GLU A 79 -11.67 -9.62 -2.38
N LEU A 80 -10.48 -10.08 -2.75
CA LEU A 80 -10.04 -11.44 -2.43
C LEU A 80 -8.95 -11.39 -1.35
N TYR A 81 -9.21 -10.61 -0.33
CA TYR A 81 -8.23 -10.35 0.73
C TYR A 81 -7.66 -11.66 1.32
N ASP A 82 -8.53 -12.65 1.52
CA ASP A 82 -8.11 -13.91 2.15
C ASP A 82 -7.30 -14.81 1.23
N GLN A 83 -7.23 -14.48 -0.04
CA GLN A 83 -6.47 -15.29 -1.00
C GLN A 83 -5.03 -14.80 -1.16
N PHE A 84 -4.68 -13.68 -0.56
CA PHE A 84 -3.32 -13.21 -0.62
C PHE A 84 -2.43 -14.03 0.30
N GLN A 85 -1.17 -14.08 -0.10
CA GLN A 85 -0.20 -14.92 0.58
C GLN A 85 0.06 -14.44 2.01
N MET A 86 0.08 -15.39 2.93
CA MET A 86 0.45 -15.10 4.31
C MET A 86 1.97 -15.09 4.44
N LEU A 87 2.48 -14.20 5.28
CA LEU A 87 3.88 -14.28 5.68
C LEU A 87 4.08 -15.55 6.50
N GLU A 88 5.17 -16.25 6.20
CA GLU A 88 5.51 -17.43 6.96
C GLU A 88 5.92 -17.01 8.36
N GLU A 89 5.43 -17.77 9.33
CA GLU A 89 5.92 -17.61 10.69
C GLU A 89 7.09 -18.52 10.90
N ASP A 90 8.11 -18.00 11.51
CA ASP A 90 9.25 -18.81 11.90
C ASP A 90 8.86 -19.63 13.10
N GLU A 91 8.81 -20.88 12.89
CA GLU A 91 8.45 -21.79 13.97
C GLU A 91 9.63 -22.42 14.62
#